data_e6e17f89519f546e3f4dc5f175085dc9
#
_entry.id   e6e17f89519f546e3f4dc5f175085dc9
#
_cell.length_a   1.000
_cell.length_b   1.000
_cell.length_c   1.000
_cell.angle_alpha   90.00
_cell.angle_beta   90.00
_cell.angle_gamma   90.00
#
_symmetry.space_group_name_H-M   'P 1'
#
loop_
_entity.id
_entity.type
_entity.pdbx_description
1 polymer ?
#
loop_
_entity_poly.entity_id
_entity_poly.type
_entity_poly.pdbx_seq_one_letter_code
_entity_poly.pdbx_strand_id
1 'polypeptide(L)'
;MTAPPLTLRGVALRSVRAHPVRTAVLLFAVAVQAACALIGLTLVEGVGDELSLAEQRLGADIAVYPTGCLSKVDKARLLMLGTPVDCNRKRSSLGRLAYNDDIGAVTHQLYIADTLPSGEPLWIVGFEPETDFVLSPWLEGGPGWALARGEAAVGSSVAASSEVALFQRDHPVAARLVETGSALDSAVFVTMETLGDVIGDSVAAGVGAYASVDPGADYSAALVRLGDRDRRQAVTDWINLYVRKTTAVKSEASLAGAASGIRGQLVATAAAAVGVWLLVVIALAVVQAVLMNERRGELGVWRVVGASPALVARLMAREALLVH
;
A
#
# COMPACT_ATOMS: atom_id res chain seq x y z
N MET A 1 56.37 -11.93 42.27
CA MET A 1 55.02 -11.69 41.74
C MET A 1 55.15 -10.72 40.59
N THR A 2 55.20 -11.22 39.38
CA THR A 2 55.26 -10.39 38.16
C THR A 2 53.91 -9.75 37.90
N ALA A 3 53.84 -8.42 37.91
CA ALA A 3 52.64 -7.70 37.58
C ALA A 3 52.20 -8.06 36.14
N PRO A 4 50.93 -8.36 35.87
CA PRO A 4 50.48 -8.71 34.53
C PRO A 4 50.70 -7.52 33.57
N PRO A 5 51.10 -7.77 32.31
CA PRO A 5 51.37 -6.72 31.37
C PRO A 5 50.16 -5.80 31.21
N LEU A 6 50.37 -4.49 31.30
CA LEU A 6 49.35 -3.46 31.12
C LEU A 6 48.91 -3.45 29.64
N THR A 7 47.91 -4.25 29.33
CA THR A 7 47.27 -4.20 27.99
C THR A 7 46.26 -3.07 27.98
N LEU A 8 46.17 -2.37 26.85
CA LEU A 8 45.18 -1.29 26.65
C LEU A 8 43.74 -1.72 26.96
N ARG A 9 43.41 -3.00 26.72
CA ARG A 9 42.12 -3.60 27.11
C ARG A 9 41.95 -3.71 28.62
N GLY A 10 43.01 -4.09 29.35
CA GLY A 10 42.98 -4.23 30.81
C GLY A 10 42.84 -2.88 31.52
N VAL A 11 43.43 -1.82 30.97
CA VAL A 11 43.28 -0.45 31.50
C VAL A 11 41.86 0.06 31.25
N ALA A 12 41.31 -0.12 30.04
CA ALA A 12 39.94 0.29 29.71
C ALA A 12 38.90 -0.43 30.59
N LEU A 13 39.04 -1.75 30.80
CA LEU A 13 38.15 -2.52 31.67
C LEU A 13 38.21 -2.06 33.14
N ARG A 14 39.37 -1.70 33.63
CA ARG A 14 39.56 -1.13 34.99
C ARG A 14 38.92 0.25 35.11
N SER A 15 39.01 1.08 34.08
CA SER A 15 38.39 2.40 34.04
C SER A 15 36.84 2.29 34.08
N VAL A 16 36.27 1.36 33.30
CA VAL A 16 34.81 1.04 33.32
C VAL A 16 34.35 0.59 34.73
N ARG A 17 35.14 -0.25 35.40
CA ARG A 17 34.80 -0.72 36.75
C ARG A 17 35.02 0.34 37.84
N ALA A 18 35.93 1.27 37.62
CA ALA A 18 36.22 2.33 38.60
C ALA A 18 35.10 3.40 38.66
N HIS A 19 34.30 3.54 37.57
CA HIS A 19 33.21 4.53 37.49
C HIS A 19 31.89 3.88 37.05
N PRO A 20 31.28 3.00 37.86
CA PRO A 20 30.14 2.18 37.46
C PRO A 20 28.89 3.02 37.10
N VAL A 21 28.62 4.09 37.85
CA VAL A 21 27.46 4.97 37.59
C VAL A 21 27.57 5.68 36.23
N ARG A 22 28.75 6.20 35.90
CA ARG A 22 29.02 6.84 34.62
C ARG A 22 28.85 5.86 33.45
N THR A 23 29.42 4.67 33.57
CA THR A 23 29.30 3.63 32.55
C THR A 23 27.83 3.17 32.37
N ALA A 24 27.11 3.04 33.47
CA ALA A 24 25.70 2.71 33.41
C ALA A 24 24.85 3.78 32.69
N VAL A 25 25.13 5.09 32.96
CA VAL A 25 24.42 6.19 32.29
C VAL A 25 24.74 6.22 30.80
N LEU A 26 25.98 6.01 30.40
CA LEU A 26 26.39 5.98 29.00
C LEU A 26 25.74 4.77 28.26
N LEU A 27 25.81 3.57 28.85
CA LEU A 27 25.17 2.38 28.29
C LEU A 27 23.66 2.55 28.15
N PHE A 28 23.02 3.13 29.17
CA PHE A 28 21.58 3.41 29.10
C PHE A 28 21.25 4.39 27.97
N ALA A 29 22.03 5.46 27.81
CA ALA A 29 21.82 6.44 26.77
C ALA A 29 22.01 5.84 25.37
N VAL A 30 23.02 4.99 25.16
CA VAL A 30 23.24 4.27 23.89
C VAL A 30 22.11 3.26 23.62
N ALA A 31 21.68 2.53 24.64
CA ALA A 31 20.56 1.59 24.51
C ALA A 31 19.27 2.30 24.11
N VAL A 32 18.95 3.44 24.73
CA VAL A 32 17.79 4.27 24.36
C VAL A 32 17.92 4.77 22.92
N GLN A 33 19.10 5.24 22.52
CA GLN A 33 19.33 5.71 21.15
C GLN A 33 19.17 4.60 20.13
N ALA A 34 19.68 3.40 20.39
CA ALA A 34 19.54 2.24 19.52
C ALA A 34 18.06 1.81 19.42
N ALA A 35 17.34 1.80 20.55
CA ALA A 35 15.92 1.49 20.57
C ALA A 35 15.09 2.50 19.78
N CYS A 36 15.36 3.81 19.93
CA CYS A 36 14.69 4.85 19.15
C CYS A 36 14.97 4.73 17.65
N ALA A 37 16.20 4.41 17.26
CA ALA A 37 16.59 4.20 15.87
C ALA A 37 15.85 2.97 15.28
N LEU A 38 15.80 1.86 16.02
CA LEU A 38 15.09 0.64 15.60
C LEU A 38 13.60 0.90 15.42
N ILE A 39 12.95 1.53 16.41
CA ILE A 39 11.52 1.89 16.33
C ILE A 39 11.28 2.83 15.14
N GLY A 40 12.15 3.82 14.92
CA GLY A 40 12.04 4.72 13.78
C GLY A 40 12.11 4.00 12.43
N LEU A 41 13.03 3.04 12.29
CA LEU A 41 13.18 2.25 11.06
C LEU A 41 11.96 1.35 10.83
N THR A 42 11.50 0.63 11.84
CA THR A 42 10.33 -0.27 11.72
C THR A 42 9.04 0.50 11.43
N LEU A 43 8.87 1.70 11.98
CA LEU A 43 7.74 2.56 11.66
C LEU A 43 7.80 3.06 10.21
N VAL A 44 8.97 3.47 9.73
CA VAL A 44 9.11 3.95 8.33
C VAL A 44 8.85 2.82 7.34
N GLU A 45 9.35 1.60 7.58
CA GLU A 45 9.11 0.44 6.73
C GLU A 45 7.63 0.04 6.77
N GLY A 46 7.03 -0.14 7.95
CA GLY A 46 5.63 -0.55 8.09
C GLY A 46 4.64 0.43 7.46
N VAL A 47 4.88 1.73 7.61
CA VAL A 47 4.02 2.74 6.98
C VAL A 47 4.28 2.84 5.48
N GLY A 48 5.51 2.56 5.02
CA GLY A 48 5.85 2.47 3.60
C GLY A 48 5.04 1.37 2.92
N ASP A 49 4.95 0.20 3.53
CA ASP A 49 4.20 -0.95 3.02
C ASP A 49 2.69 -0.68 3.01
N GLU A 50 2.13 -0.12 4.08
CA GLU A 50 0.72 0.26 4.11
C GLU A 50 0.37 1.34 3.07
N LEU A 51 1.28 2.31 2.85
CA LEU A 51 1.08 3.33 1.83
C LEU A 51 1.13 2.73 0.42
N SER A 52 2.05 1.81 0.14
CA SER A 52 2.14 1.12 -1.14
C SER A 52 0.88 0.28 -1.41
N LEU A 53 0.36 -0.39 -0.40
CA LEU A 53 -0.91 -1.12 -0.47
C LEU A 53 -2.09 -0.18 -0.69
N ALA A 54 -2.14 0.96 0.00
CA ALA A 54 -3.17 1.98 -0.22
C ALA A 54 -3.10 2.55 -1.64
N GLU A 55 -1.89 2.79 -2.17
CA GLU A 55 -1.72 3.23 -3.57
C GLU A 55 -2.16 2.17 -4.58
N GLN A 56 -1.92 0.89 -4.34
CA GLN A 56 -2.45 -0.21 -5.15
C GLN A 56 -3.97 -0.28 -5.05
N ARG A 57 -4.54 -0.07 -3.87
CA ARG A 57 -5.98 -0.03 -3.61
C ARG A 57 -6.69 1.20 -4.18
N LEU A 58 -5.97 2.22 -4.66
CA LEU A 58 -6.58 3.36 -5.35
C LEU A 58 -7.33 2.96 -6.65
N GLY A 59 -7.11 1.75 -7.15
CA GLY A 59 -7.81 1.22 -8.32
C GLY A 59 -7.43 1.93 -9.62
N ALA A 60 -8.45 2.27 -10.41
CA ALA A 60 -8.26 2.92 -11.70
C ALA A 60 -8.10 4.45 -11.57
N ASP A 61 -7.24 5.03 -12.40
CA ASP A 61 -7.08 6.48 -12.53
C ASP A 61 -8.23 7.09 -13.34
N ILE A 62 -8.73 6.35 -14.35
CA ILE A 62 -9.82 6.74 -15.22
C ILE A 62 -10.75 5.54 -15.42
N ALA A 63 -12.05 5.77 -15.28
CA ALA A 63 -13.08 4.80 -15.64
C ALA A 63 -13.76 5.22 -16.93
N VAL A 64 -13.83 4.31 -17.90
CA VAL A 64 -14.40 4.56 -19.23
C VAL A 64 -15.68 3.73 -19.39
N TYR A 65 -16.79 4.41 -19.53
CA TYR A 65 -18.12 3.82 -19.68
C TYR A 65 -18.66 4.03 -21.09
N PRO A 66 -19.59 3.18 -21.58
CA PRO A 66 -20.34 3.48 -22.78
C PRO A 66 -21.13 4.79 -22.62
N THR A 67 -21.17 5.62 -23.68
CA THR A 67 -21.95 6.88 -23.66
C THR A 67 -23.42 6.62 -23.39
N GLY A 68 -24.02 7.40 -22.51
CA GLY A 68 -25.42 7.28 -22.10
C GLY A 68 -25.63 6.44 -20.83
N CYS A 69 -24.67 5.61 -20.44
CA CYS A 69 -24.77 4.83 -19.21
C CYS A 69 -24.69 5.70 -17.94
N LEU A 70 -23.92 6.76 -18.00
CA LEU A 70 -23.68 7.68 -16.86
C LEU A 70 -24.91 8.52 -16.46
N SER A 71 -25.93 8.61 -17.33
CA SER A 71 -27.19 9.31 -16.97
C SER A 71 -27.98 8.54 -15.91
N LYS A 72 -27.70 7.25 -15.74
CA LYS A 72 -28.36 6.35 -14.79
C LYS A 72 -27.61 6.22 -13.46
N VAL A 73 -26.43 6.85 -13.32
CA VAL A 73 -25.55 6.69 -12.16
C VAL A 73 -25.30 8.02 -11.49
N ASP A 74 -25.38 8.02 -10.17
CA ASP A 74 -24.94 9.17 -9.37
C ASP A 74 -23.43 9.34 -9.55
N LYS A 75 -23.03 10.46 -10.15
CA LYS A 75 -21.63 10.77 -10.45
C LYS A 75 -20.74 10.82 -9.20
N ALA A 76 -21.33 11.11 -8.03
CA ALA A 76 -20.61 11.10 -6.76
C ALA A 76 -20.20 9.68 -6.30
N ARG A 77 -20.91 8.64 -6.77
CA ARG A 77 -20.61 7.23 -6.48
C ARG A 77 -19.68 6.57 -7.51
N LEU A 78 -19.39 7.23 -8.62
CA LEU A 78 -18.50 6.76 -9.70
C LEU A 78 -17.02 6.72 -9.30
N LEU A 79 -16.75 6.80 -8.00
CA LEU A 79 -15.42 6.95 -7.47
C LEU A 79 -14.68 5.61 -7.44
N MET A 80 -13.58 5.57 -8.12
CA MET A 80 -12.39 4.78 -7.88
C MET A 80 -12.34 3.31 -8.31
N LEU A 81 -13.39 2.51 -8.11
CA LEU A 81 -13.30 1.05 -8.26
C LEU A 81 -14.25 0.50 -9.33
N GLY A 82 -14.91 1.38 -10.06
CA GLY A 82 -16.02 1.02 -10.96
C GLY A 82 -17.33 0.93 -10.18
N THR A 83 -18.34 1.70 -10.60
CA THR A 83 -19.69 1.55 -10.08
C THR A 83 -20.45 0.69 -11.06
N PRO A 84 -21.07 -0.43 -10.62
CA PRO A 84 -21.87 -1.24 -11.50
C PRO A 84 -22.98 -0.44 -12.16
N VAL A 85 -23.10 -0.60 -13.46
CA VAL A 85 -24.15 0.04 -14.30
C VAL A 85 -24.72 -1.01 -15.24
N ASP A 86 -26.03 -1.10 -15.31
CA ASP A 86 -26.72 -1.97 -16.26
C ASP A 86 -26.65 -1.38 -17.68
N CYS A 87 -25.49 -1.57 -18.29
CA CYS A 87 -25.18 -1.02 -19.61
C CYS A 87 -23.92 -1.68 -20.15
N ASN A 88 -23.96 -2.12 -21.40
CA ASN A 88 -22.83 -2.76 -22.03
C ASN A 88 -22.61 -2.28 -23.48
N ARG A 89 -21.43 -2.53 -23.99
CA ARG A 89 -21.03 -2.23 -25.37
C ARG A 89 -19.87 -3.12 -25.80
N LYS A 90 -19.72 -3.30 -27.11
CA LYS A 90 -18.62 -4.03 -27.70
C LYS A 90 -17.25 -3.37 -27.40
N ARG A 91 -16.28 -4.15 -26.92
CA ARG A 91 -14.90 -3.74 -26.62
C ARG A 91 -14.16 -3.14 -27.80
N SER A 92 -14.60 -3.47 -29.04
CA SER A 92 -14.03 -2.87 -30.26
C SER A 92 -14.12 -1.34 -30.29
N SER A 93 -15.04 -0.74 -29.50
CA SER A 93 -15.11 0.73 -29.36
C SER A 93 -13.91 1.32 -28.60
N LEU A 94 -13.20 0.51 -27.82
CA LEU A 94 -12.05 0.90 -26.99
C LEU A 94 -10.72 0.78 -27.72
N GLY A 95 -10.68 0.26 -28.95
CA GLY A 95 -9.43 -0.02 -29.67
C GLY A 95 -8.47 1.17 -29.78
N ARG A 96 -8.99 2.40 -29.69
CA ARG A 96 -8.14 3.60 -29.70
C ARG A 96 -7.34 3.83 -28.41
N LEU A 97 -7.71 3.23 -27.29
CA LEU A 97 -6.96 3.37 -26.04
C LEU A 97 -5.51 2.89 -26.20
N ALA A 98 -5.27 1.88 -27.04
CA ALA A 98 -3.94 1.35 -27.32
C ALA A 98 -2.99 2.34 -28.02
N TYR A 99 -3.48 3.46 -28.54
CA TYR A 99 -2.67 4.50 -29.20
C TYR A 99 -2.26 5.65 -28.29
N ASN A 100 -2.53 5.57 -27.01
CA ASN A 100 -2.11 6.57 -26.04
C ASN A 100 -1.04 6.00 -25.13
N ASP A 101 0.20 6.45 -25.29
CA ASP A 101 1.38 5.96 -24.59
C ASP A 101 1.35 6.24 -23.07
N ASP A 102 0.48 7.15 -22.60
CA ASP A 102 0.32 7.44 -21.17
C ASP A 102 -0.50 6.37 -20.45
N ILE A 103 -1.20 5.50 -21.20
CA ILE A 103 -2.01 4.42 -20.66
C ILE A 103 -1.10 3.22 -20.34
N GLY A 104 -0.90 2.94 -19.05
CA GLY A 104 -0.06 1.84 -18.58
C GLY A 104 -0.76 0.49 -18.58
N ALA A 105 -2.05 0.44 -18.20
CA ALA A 105 -2.85 -0.77 -18.18
C ALA A 105 -4.34 -0.48 -18.35
N VAL A 106 -5.06 -1.44 -18.91
CA VAL A 106 -6.52 -1.41 -19.05
C VAL A 106 -7.07 -2.76 -18.62
N THR A 107 -8.07 -2.77 -17.75
CA THR A 107 -8.86 -3.96 -17.42
C THR A 107 -10.34 -3.70 -17.72
N HIS A 108 -11.09 -4.76 -18.01
CA HIS A 108 -12.49 -4.68 -18.39
C HIS A 108 -13.35 -5.33 -17.32
N GLN A 109 -14.47 -4.68 -17.04
CA GLN A 109 -15.52 -5.25 -16.20
C GLN A 109 -16.85 -5.25 -16.97
N LEU A 110 -17.64 -6.30 -16.76
CA LEU A 110 -18.97 -6.45 -17.32
C LEU A 110 -19.94 -6.69 -16.18
N TYR A 111 -21.02 -5.89 -16.12
CA TYR A 111 -21.97 -5.91 -15.03
C TYR A 111 -23.32 -6.47 -15.47
N ILE A 112 -23.83 -7.37 -14.66
CA ILE A 112 -25.23 -7.83 -14.71
C ILE A 112 -25.81 -7.77 -13.30
N ALA A 113 -27.11 -7.79 -13.17
CA ALA A 113 -27.77 -7.79 -11.87
C ALA A 113 -28.75 -8.95 -11.76
N ASP A 114 -28.68 -9.62 -10.61
CA ASP A 114 -29.76 -10.52 -10.16
C ASP A 114 -30.62 -9.78 -9.13
N THR A 115 -31.76 -10.32 -8.80
CA THR A 115 -32.67 -9.75 -7.81
C THR A 115 -32.66 -10.62 -6.56
N LEU A 116 -32.21 -10.07 -5.44
CA LEU A 116 -32.30 -10.73 -4.15
C LEU A 116 -33.72 -10.95 -3.72
N PRO A 117 -34.00 -11.92 -2.84
CA PRO A 117 -35.35 -12.11 -2.27
C PRO A 117 -35.89 -10.86 -1.56
N SER A 118 -35.03 -9.94 -1.14
CA SER A 118 -35.38 -8.63 -0.57
C SER A 118 -35.91 -7.64 -1.63
N GLY A 119 -35.76 -7.94 -2.92
CA GLY A 119 -36.07 -7.03 -4.03
C GLY A 119 -34.94 -6.07 -4.41
N GLU A 120 -33.80 -6.13 -3.71
CA GLU A 120 -32.61 -5.33 -4.02
C GLU A 120 -31.78 -5.99 -5.12
N PRO A 121 -31.13 -5.20 -6.01
CA PRO A 121 -30.24 -5.75 -7.02
C PRO A 121 -28.96 -6.28 -6.38
N LEU A 122 -28.60 -7.53 -6.68
CA LEU A 122 -27.28 -8.10 -6.43
C LEU A 122 -26.44 -7.92 -7.70
N TRP A 123 -25.44 -7.08 -7.63
CA TRP A 123 -24.54 -6.88 -8.76
C TRP A 123 -23.59 -8.04 -8.93
N ILE A 124 -23.48 -8.54 -10.14
CA ILE A 124 -22.53 -9.57 -10.56
C ILE A 124 -21.55 -8.93 -11.52
N VAL A 125 -20.29 -8.95 -11.15
CA VAL A 125 -19.19 -8.29 -11.86
C VAL A 125 -18.30 -9.35 -12.48
N GLY A 126 -18.35 -9.44 -13.81
CA GLY A 126 -17.38 -10.21 -14.56
C GLY A 126 -16.09 -9.42 -14.74
N PHE A 127 -14.94 -10.05 -14.50
CA PHE A 127 -13.63 -9.44 -14.64
C PHE A 127 -12.62 -10.43 -15.26
N GLU A 128 -11.48 -9.91 -15.71
CA GLU A 128 -10.38 -10.67 -16.29
C GLU A 128 -9.24 -10.75 -15.27
N PRO A 129 -9.00 -11.88 -14.59
CA PRO A 129 -7.97 -11.99 -13.58
C PRO A 129 -6.56 -11.60 -14.06
N GLU A 130 -6.24 -11.88 -15.34
CA GLU A 130 -4.92 -11.65 -15.91
C GLU A 130 -4.59 -10.15 -16.07
N THR A 131 -5.61 -9.33 -16.30
CA THR A 131 -5.43 -7.88 -16.50
C THR A 131 -5.91 -7.07 -15.31
N ASP A 132 -6.56 -7.70 -14.34
CA ASP A 132 -7.14 -7.00 -13.19
C ASP A 132 -6.07 -6.42 -12.28
N PHE A 133 -6.26 -5.16 -11.97
CA PHE A 133 -5.47 -4.43 -10.98
C PHE A 133 -6.37 -3.68 -9.98
N VAL A 134 -7.67 -3.89 -10.06
CA VAL A 134 -8.67 -3.15 -9.28
C VAL A 134 -9.20 -3.98 -8.12
N LEU A 135 -9.53 -5.25 -8.37
CA LEU A 135 -10.10 -6.16 -7.38
C LEU A 135 -9.02 -6.91 -6.60
N SER A 136 -7.98 -7.34 -7.29
CA SER A 136 -6.89 -8.16 -6.72
C SER A 136 -6.28 -7.60 -5.42
N PRO A 137 -6.08 -6.27 -5.26
CA PRO A 137 -5.53 -5.69 -4.03
C PRO A 137 -6.49 -5.74 -2.83
N TRP A 138 -7.77 -6.03 -3.06
CA TRP A 138 -8.81 -6.08 -2.04
C TRP A 138 -9.21 -7.50 -1.64
N LEU A 139 -8.70 -8.52 -2.35
CA LEU A 139 -8.99 -9.90 -2.02
C LEU A 139 -8.22 -10.34 -0.76
N GLU A 140 -8.90 -11.06 0.12
CA GLU A 140 -8.27 -11.73 1.25
C GLU A 140 -7.28 -12.77 0.72
N GLY A 141 -5.99 -12.58 1.02
CA GLY A 141 -4.90 -13.42 0.50
C GLY A 141 -3.94 -12.70 -0.45
N GLY A 142 -4.27 -11.49 -0.89
CA GLY A 142 -3.38 -10.63 -1.66
C GLY A 142 -3.29 -10.96 -3.16
N PRO A 143 -2.39 -10.27 -3.88
CA PRO A 143 -2.23 -10.44 -5.31
C PRO A 143 -1.69 -11.84 -5.68
N GLY A 144 -2.20 -12.42 -6.76
CA GLY A 144 -1.84 -13.77 -7.24
C GLY A 144 -2.91 -14.82 -6.99
N TRP A 145 -4.04 -14.43 -6.40
CA TRP A 145 -5.18 -15.29 -6.23
C TRP A 145 -5.99 -15.42 -7.53
N ALA A 146 -6.37 -16.64 -7.90
CA ALA A 146 -7.11 -16.91 -9.13
C ALA A 146 -8.43 -17.61 -8.80
N LEU A 147 -9.52 -17.12 -9.40
CA LEU A 147 -10.82 -17.81 -9.41
C LEU A 147 -10.82 -18.91 -10.46
N ALA A 148 -11.19 -20.11 -10.06
CA ALA A 148 -11.49 -21.16 -11.02
C ALA A 148 -12.86 -20.91 -11.69
N ARG A 149 -13.09 -21.53 -12.84
CA ARG A 149 -14.41 -21.45 -13.50
C ARG A 149 -15.49 -22.04 -12.60
N GLY A 150 -16.59 -21.33 -12.46
CA GLY A 150 -17.71 -21.68 -11.60
C GLY A 150 -17.59 -21.15 -10.16
N GLU A 151 -16.44 -20.64 -9.74
CA GLU A 151 -16.25 -20.02 -8.43
C GLU A 151 -16.58 -18.53 -8.45
N ALA A 152 -16.89 -18.00 -7.27
CA ALA A 152 -17.18 -16.59 -7.06
C ALA A 152 -16.32 -16.02 -5.92
N ALA A 153 -15.99 -14.74 -6.03
CA ALA A 153 -15.56 -13.93 -4.88
C ALA A 153 -16.73 -13.01 -4.48
N VAL A 154 -16.85 -12.72 -3.19
CA VAL A 154 -17.93 -11.90 -2.67
C VAL A 154 -17.41 -10.66 -1.96
N GLY A 155 -18.14 -9.54 -2.10
CA GLY A 155 -17.86 -8.33 -1.34
C GLY A 155 -18.05 -8.55 0.16
N SER A 156 -17.46 -7.66 0.96
CA SER A 156 -17.45 -7.75 2.43
C SER A 156 -18.85 -7.80 3.05
N SER A 157 -19.83 -7.12 2.44
CA SER A 157 -21.20 -7.03 2.93
C SER A 157 -22.15 -8.11 2.39
N VAL A 158 -21.70 -8.94 1.43
CA VAL A 158 -22.53 -10.02 0.88
C VAL A 158 -22.71 -11.13 1.90
N ALA A 159 -23.97 -11.45 2.24
CA ALA A 159 -24.33 -12.50 3.20
C ALA A 159 -24.21 -13.90 2.56
N ALA A 160 -22.98 -14.32 2.27
CA ALA A 160 -22.67 -15.66 1.77
C ALA A 160 -21.52 -16.23 2.58
N SER A 161 -21.58 -17.50 2.99
CA SER A 161 -20.51 -18.16 3.73
C SER A 161 -19.64 -19.07 2.86
N SER A 162 -20.22 -20.11 2.27
CA SER A 162 -19.52 -21.07 1.41
C SER A 162 -20.03 -21.06 -0.02
N GLU A 163 -21.25 -20.59 -0.25
CA GLU A 163 -21.88 -20.56 -1.56
C GLU A 163 -22.72 -19.29 -1.70
N VAL A 164 -22.86 -18.80 -2.94
CA VAL A 164 -23.74 -17.70 -3.32
C VAL A 164 -24.64 -18.14 -4.45
N ALA A 165 -25.94 -17.90 -4.30
CA ALA A 165 -26.92 -18.22 -5.33
C ALA A 165 -26.99 -17.08 -6.34
N LEU A 166 -26.77 -17.39 -7.64
CA LEU A 166 -26.90 -16.49 -8.77
C LEU A 166 -27.88 -17.10 -9.76
N PHE A 167 -28.99 -16.40 -10.04
CA PHE A 167 -30.08 -16.90 -10.91
C PHE A 167 -30.50 -18.34 -10.59
N GLN A 168 -30.70 -18.65 -9.30
CA GLN A 168 -31.11 -19.95 -8.76
C GLN A 168 -30.05 -21.07 -8.86
N ARG A 169 -28.80 -20.75 -9.16
CA ARG A 169 -27.69 -21.69 -9.16
C ARG A 169 -26.65 -21.30 -8.13
N ASP A 170 -26.20 -22.27 -7.35
CA ASP A 170 -25.21 -22.06 -6.30
C ASP A 170 -23.80 -22.08 -6.89
N HIS A 171 -23.00 -21.08 -6.49
CA HIS A 171 -21.60 -20.94 -6.85
C HIS A 171 -20.75 -20.96 -5.58
N PRO A 172 -19.70 -21.78 -5.50
CA PRO A 172 -18.80 -21.81 -4.34
C PRO A 172 -18.08 -20.47 -4.20
N VAL A 173 -18.03 -19.96 -2.96
CA VAL A 173 -17.31 -18.75 -2.62
C VAL A 173 -15.86 -19.10 -2.30
N ALA A 174 -14.95 -18.77 -3.20
CA ALA A 174 -13.54 -19.05 -3.07
C ALA A 174 -12.76 -17.93 -2.37
N ALA A 175 -13.27 -16.68 -2.41
CA ALA A 175 -12.66 -15.56 -1.69
C ALA A 175 -13.69 -14.49 -1.29
N ARG A 176 -13.22 -13.60 -0.41
CA ARG A 176 -13.95 -12.41 0.03
C ARG A 176 -13.09 -11.17 -0.13
N LEU A 177 -13.70 -10.04 -0.45
CA LEU A 177 -13.04 -8.75 -0.41
C LEU A 177 -13.00 -8.25 1.03
N VAL A 178 -11.89 -7.61 1.40
CA VAL A 178 -11.87 -6.74 2.58
C VAL A 178 -12.76 -5.54 2.32
N GLU A 179 -13.26 -4.90 3.38
CA GLU A 179 -14.13 -3.75 3.27
C GLU A 179 -13.50 -2.63 2.43
N THR A 180 -14.18 -2.25 1.35
CA THR A 180 -13.71 -1.22 0.41
C THR A 180 -14.36 0.13 0.65
N GLY A 181 -15.49 0.19 1.36
CA GLY A 181 -16.34 1.36 1.53
C GLY A 181 -17.05 1.79 0.23
N SER A 182 -17.16 0.90 -0.74
CA SER A 182 -17.71 1.18 -2.07
C SER A 182 -18.87 0.21 -2.44
N ALA A 183 -19.43 0.39 -3.63
CA ALA A 183 -20.45 -0.51 -4.17
C ALA A 183 -19.95 -1.96 -4.37
N LEU A 184 -18.65 -2.18 -4.36
CA LEU A 184 -18.06 -3.52 -4.46
C LEU A 184 -18.33 -4.38 -3.22
N ASP A 185 -18.56 -3.76 -2.07
CA ASP A 185 -18.84 -4.49 -0.82
C ASP A 185 -20.14 -5.30 -0.90
N SER A 186 -21.07 -4.89 -1.75
CA SER A 186 -22.35 -5.57 -1.97
C SER A 186 -22.44 -6.29 -3.32
N ALA A 187 -21.30 -6.56 -3.97
CA ALA A 187 -21.25 -7.21 -5.28
C ALA A 187 -20.64 -8.62 -5.20
N VAL A 188 -20.92 -9.43 -6.22
CA VAL A 188 -20.30 -10.74 -6.46
C VAL A 188 -19.40 -10.64 -7.68
N PHE A 189 -18.23 -11.23 -7.61
CA PHE A 189 -17.21 -11.19 -8.66
C PHE A 189 -16.97 -12.58 -9.22
N VAL A 190 -16.99 -12.68 -10.54
CA VAL A 190 -16.76 -13.94 -11.26
C VAL A 190 -15.83 -13.68 -12.46
N THR A 191 -15.15 -14.72 -12.94
CA THR A 191 -14.39 -14.60 -14.19
C THR A 191 -15.35 -14.36 -15.37
N MET A 192 -14.84 -13.81 -16.48
CA MET A 192 -15.68 -13.62 -17.70
C MET A 192 -16.25 -14.94 -18.22
N GLU A 193 -15.53 -16.06 -18.05
CA GLU A 193 -16.03 -17.40 -18.43
C GLU A 193 -17.22 -17.81 -17.55
N THR A 194 -17.07 -17.67 -16.24
CA THR A 194 -18.15 -17.95 -15.28
C THR A 194 -19.34 -17.04 -15.52
N LEU A 195 -19.10 -15.75 -15.85
CA LEU A 195 -20.18 -14.81 -16.18
C LEU A 195 -20.99 -15.30 -17.39
N GLY A 196 -20.34 -15.92 -18.38
CA GLY A 196 -21.02 -16.54 -19.52
C GLY A 196 -21.98 -17.65 -19.09
N ASP A 197 -21.55 -18.51 -18.13
CA ASP A 197 -22.38 -19.55 -17.56
C ASP A 197 -23.57 -18.95 -16.78
N VAL A 198 -23.31 -17.90 -15.96
CA VAL A 198 -24.35 -17.18 -15.19
C VAL A 198 -25.37 -16.49 -16.10
N ILE A 199 -24.94 -15.91 -17.23
CA ILE A 199 -25.86 -15.37 -18.24
C ILE A 199 -26.75 -16.49 -18.83
N GLY A 200 -26.19 -17.66 -19.13
CA GLY A 200 -26.97 -18.82 -19.55
C GLY A 200 -28.00 -19.23 -18.52
N ASP A 201 -27.65 -19.27 -17.24
CA ASP A 201 -28.55 -19.56 -16.13
C ASP A 201 -29.64 -18.50 -15.99
N SER A 202 -29.33 -17.21 -16.19
CA SER A 202 -30.31 -16.11 -16.16
C SER A 202 -31.38 -16.29 -17.25
N VAL A 203 -30.98 -16.69 -18.46
CA VAL A 203 -31.92 -16.96 -19.58
C VAL A 203 -32.77 -18.17 -19.26
N ALA A 204 -32.20 -19.24 -18.70
CA ALA A 204 -32.93 -20.42 -18.27
C ALA A 204 -33.93 -20.12 -17.14
N ALA A 205 -33.61 -19.18 -16.25
CA ALA A 205 -34.51 -18.67 -15.22
C ALA A 205 -35.59 -17.69 -15.75
N GLY A 206 -35.61 -17.42 -17.06
CA GLY A 206 -36.59 -16.53 -17.70
C GLY A 206 -36.20 -15.04 -17.71
N VAL A 207 -34.97 -14.69 -17.28
CA VAL A 207 -34.47 -13.33 -17.34
C VAL A 207 -33.77 -13.11 -18.67
N GLY A 208 -34.53 -12.68 -19.68
CA GLY A 208 -34.02 -12.50 -21.05
C GLY A 208 -33.19 -11.23 -21.27
N ALA A 209 -33.04 -10.36 -20.27
CA ALA A 209 -32.35 -9.06 -20.39
C ALA A 209 -30.90 -9.19 -20.87
N TYR A 210 -30.22 -10.25 -20.49
CA TYR A 210 -28.79 -10.45 -20.76
C TYR A 210 -28.48 -11.42 -21.91
N ALA A 211 -29.54 -11.96 -22.59
CA ALA A 211 -29.36 -12.95 -23.65
C ALA A 211 -28.48 -12.53 -24.83
N SER A 212 -28.33 -11.23 -25.07
CA SER A 212 -27.47 -10.68 -26.13
C SER A 212 -26.09 -10.21 -25.65
N VAL A 213 -25.78 -10.37 -24.36
CA VAL A 213 -24.54 -9.96 -23.76
C VAL A 213 -23.48 -11.04 -23.97
N ASP A 214 -22.33 -10.67 -24.47
CA ASP A 214 -21.19 -11.56 -24.74
C ASP A 214 -20.01 -11.18 -23.85
N PRO A 215 -19.69 -11.95 -22.78
CA PRO A 215 -18.59 -11.65 -21.87
C PRO A 215 -17.22 -11.54 -22.54
N GLY A 216 -17.00 -12.26 -23.67
CA GLY A 216 -15.76 -12.19 -24.42
C GLY A 216 -15.61 -10.93 -25.26
N ALA A 217 -16.72 -10.26 -25.62
CA ALA A 217 -16.70 -9.15 -26.57
C ALA A 217 -17.29 -7.85 -26.01
N ASP A 218 -18.03 -7.90 -24.91
CA ASP A 218 -18.69 -6.74 -24.32
C ASP A 218 -17.95 -6.22 -23.07
N TYR A 219 -18.22 -4.97 -22.70
CA TYR A 219 -17.78 -4.35 -21.47
C TYR A 219 -18.85 -3.38 -20.94
N SER A 220 -18.92 -3.24 -19.64
CA SER A 220 -19.70 -2.19 -18.96
C SER A 220 -18.82 -1.06 -18.46
N ALA A 221 -17.60 -1.37 -18.03
CA ALA A 221 -16.56 -0.40 -17.69
C ALA A 221 -15.21 -0.89 -18.17
N ALA A 222 -14.38 0.03 -18.69
CA ALA A 222 -12.97 -0.19 -18.87
C ALA A 222 -12.21 0.71 -17.87
N LEU A 223 -11.43 0.09 -17.03
CA LEU A 223 -10.69 0.74 -15.96
C LEU A 223 -9.24 0.92 -16.41
N VAL A 224 -8.78 2.16 -16.35
CA VAL A 224 -7.48 2.57 -16.92
C VAL A 224 -6.56 3.00 -15.79
N ARG A 225 -5.34 2.45 -15.79
CA ARG A 225 -4.22 2.89 -14.97
C ARG A 225 -3.22 3.63 -15.85
N LEU A 226 -2.79 4.79 -15.40
CA LEU A 226 -1.81 5.62 -16.10
C LEU A 226 -0.38 5.32 -15.65
N GLY A 227 0.57 5.50 -16.57
CA GLY A 227 1.99 5.49 -16.21
C GLY A 227 2.39 6.71 -15.40
N ASP A 228 1.79 7.87 -15.73
CA ASP A 228 1.94 9.15 -15.02
C ASP A 228 0.56 9.69 -14.61
N ARG A 229 0.31 9.72 -13.31
CA ARG A 229 -0.98 10.18 -12.75
C ARG A 229 -1.22 11.68 -12.92
N ASP A 230 -0.19 12.47 -13.09
CA ASP A 230 -0.34 13.92 -13.30
C ASP A 230 -1.01 14.21 -14.64
N ARG A 231 -0.92 13.28 -15.60
CA ARG A 231 -1.56 13.37 -16.91
C ARG A 231 -3.04 12.95 -16.95
N ARG A 232 -3.62 12.59 -15.80
CA ARG A 232 -5.00 12.07 -15.70
C ARG A 232 -6.03 12.95 -16.39
N GLN A 233 -5.97 14.27 -16.21
CA GLN A 233 -6.89 15.19 -16.87
C GLN A 233 -6.70 15.16 -18.39
N ALA A 234 -5.48 15.27 -18.87
CA ALA A 234 -5.17 15.30 -20.31
C ALA A 234 -5.61 14.02 -21.02
N VAL A 235 -5.36 12.85 -20.38
CA VAL A 235 -5.78 11.54 -20.92
C VAL A 235 -7.30 11.39 -20.87
N THR A 236 -7.98 11.84 -19.82
CA THR A 236 -9.45 11.83 -19.75
C THR A 236 -10.06 12.67 -20.89
N ASP A 237 -9.55 13.87 -21.11
CA ASP A 237 -10.01 14.74 -22.19
C ASP A 237 -9.71 14.13 -23.57
N TRP A 238 -8.55 13.50 -23.72
CA TRP A 238 -8.17 12.79 -24.94
C TRP A 238 -9.13 11.63 -25.24
N ILE A 239 -9.45 10.79 -24.23
CA ILE A 239 -10.41 9.69 -24.39
C ILE A 239 -11.79 10.24 -24.81
N ASN A 240 -12.29 11.26 -24.14
CA ASN A 240 -13.59 11.86 -24.44
C ASN A 240 -13.64 12.48 -25.84
N LEU A 241 -12.51 12.95 -26.38
CA LEU A 241 -12.43 13.55 -27.71
C LEU A 241 -12.27 12.51 -28.82
N TYR A 242 -11.42 11.50 -28.60
CA TYR A 242 -10.98 10.60 -29.67
C TYR A 242 -11.58 9.19 -29.62
N VAL A 243 -12.04 8.72 -28.45
CA VAL A 243 -12.67 7.39 -28.31
C VAL A 243 -14.17 7.55 -28.43
N ARG A 244 -14.71 7.16 -29.57
CA ARG A 244 -16.14 7.38 -29.88
C ARG A 244 -17.05 6.47 -29.04
N LYS A 245 -18.23 7.02 -28.68
CA LYS A 245 -19.29 6.31 -27.97
C LYS A 245 -18.90 5.86 -26.57
N THR A 246 -17.91 6.51 -25.99
CA THR A 246 -17.47 6.30 -24.60
C THR A 246 -17.49 7.62 -23.85
N THR A 247 -17.54 7.52 -22.52
CA THR A 247 -17.36 8.66 -21.63
C THR A 247 -16.39 8.28 -20.56
N ALA A 248 -15.24 8.96 -20.52
CA ALA A 248 -14.23 8.80 -19.52
C ALA A 248 -14.50 9.71 -18.32
N VAL A 249 -14.41 9.17 -17.14
CA VAL A 249 -14.54 9.87 -15.86
C VAL A 249 -13.25 9.63 -15.09
N LYS A 250 -12.57 10.71 -14.69
CA LYS A 250 -11.41 10.59 -13.82
C LYS A 250 -11.86 10.21 -12.41
N SER A 251 -11.11 9.34 -11.78
CA SER A 251 -11.21 9.12 -10.34
C SER A 251 -10.94 10.44 -9.62
N GLU A 252 -11.92 10.96 -8.90
CA GLU A 252 -11.71 12.23 -8.19
C GLU A 252 -10.70 12.06 -7.06
N ALA A 253 -9.89 13.11 -6.91
CA ALA A 253 -8.68 13.17 -6.10
C ALA A 253 -8.88 13.06 -4.57
N SER A 254 -10.05 12.68 -4.07
CA SER A 254 -10.29 12.64 -2.61
C SER A 254 -9.37 11.65 -1.90
N LEU A 255 -9.09 10.49 -2.48
CA LEU A 255 -8.12 9.55 -1.92
C LEU A 255 -6.68 9.84 -2.35
N ALA A 256 -6.45 10.36 -3.56
CA ALA A 256 -5.12 10.84 -3.95
C ALA A 256 -4.69 12.04 -3.09
N GLY A 257 -5.62 12.92 -2.73
CA GLY A 257 -5.40 13.99 -1.76
C GLY A 257 -5.13 13.48 -0.34
N ALA A 258 -5.87 12.46 0.10
CA ALA A 258 -5.64 11.81 1.39
C ALA A 258 -4.30 11.07 1.42
N ALA A 259 -3.97 10.31 0.37
CA ALA A 259 -2.68 9.60 0.25
C ALA A 259 -1.50 10.57 0.19
N SER A 260 -1.61 11.70 -0.54
CA SER A 260 -0.58 12.75 -0.56
C SER A 260 -0.45 13.46 0.79
N GLY A 261 -1.56 13.68 1.49
CA GLY A 261 -1.58 14.22 2.86
C GLY A 261 -0.89 13.29 3.84
N ILE A 262 -1.19 12.00 3.80
CA ILE A 262 -0.55 10.96 4.63
C ILE A 262 0.94 10.87 4.29
N ARG A 263 1.33 10.87 3.01
CA ARG A 263 2.74 10.88 2.60
C ARG A 263 3.47 12.12 3.10
N GLY A 264 2.85 13.31 2.99
CA GLY A 264 3.41 14.56 3.53
C GLY A 264 3.59 14.51 5.05
N GLN A 265 2.62 13.96 5.77
CA GLN A 265 2.69 13.79 7.22
C GLN A 265 3.76 12.77 7.64
N LEU A 266 3.93 11.69 6.87
CA LEU A 266 4.99 10.70 7.07
C LEU A 266 6.39 11.28 6.88
N VAL A 267 6.61 12.03 5.80
CA VAL A 267 7.88 12.70 5.56
C VAL A 267 8.18 13.69 6.68
N ALA A 268 7.19 14.46 7.13
CA ALA A 268 7.34 15.38 8.25
C ALA A 268 7.66 14.65 9.56
N THR A 269 6.99 13.54 9.84
CA THR A 269 7.22 12.72 11.05
C THR A 269 8.60 12.07 11.01
N ALA A 270 9.02 11.52 9.87
CA ALA A 270 10.35 10.96 9.68
C ALA A 270 11.45 12.02 9.83
N ALA A 271 11.25 13.22 9.27
CA ALA A 271 12.17 14.34 9.42
C ALA A 271 12.27 14.80 10.88
N ALA A 272 11.16 14.87 11.60
CA ALA A 272 11.14 15.18 13.03
C ALA A 272 11.85 14.11 13.86
N ALA A 273 11.64 12.83 13.56
CA ALA A 273 12.35 11.73 14.24
C ALA A 273 13.87 11.78 14.03
N VAL A 274 14.32 12.04 12.80
CA VAL A 274 15.75 12.27 12.49
C VAL A 274 16.29 13.49 13.24
N GLY A 275 15.51 14.58 13.31
CA GLY A 275 15.90 15.78 14.07
C GLY A 275 16.08 15.50 15.56
N VAL A 276 15.14 14.78 16.17
CA VAL A 276 15.25 14.36 17.58
C VAL A 276 16.45 13.45 17.78
N TRP A 277 16.68 12.50 16.89
CA TRP A 277 17.83 11.59 16.95
C TRP A 277 19.16 12.36 16.90
N LEU A 278 19.30 13.34 16.01
CA LEU A 278 20.48 14.21 15.92
C LEU A 278 20.69 15.03 17.21
N LEU A 279 19.61 15.55 17.80
CA LEU A 279 19.71 16.27 19.09
C LEU A 279 20.23 15.36 20.22
N VAL A 280 19.78 14.10 20.27
CA VAL A 280 20.26 13.12 21.25
C VAL A 280 21.75 12.82 21.02
N VAL A 281 22.19 12.66 19.76
CA VAL A 281 23.60 12.45 19.42
C VAL A 281 24.46 13.64 19.87
N ILE A 282 24.00 14.86 19.61
CA ILE A 282 24.70 16.09 20.02
C ILE A 282 24.75 16.18 21.54
N ALA A 283 23.67 15.93 22.24
CA ALA A 283 23.63 15.93 23.71
C ALA A 283 24.62 14.92 24.31
N LEU A 284 24.67 13.70 23.76
CA LEU A 284 25.66 12.68 24.16
C LEU A 284 27.07 13.13 23.90
N ALA A 285 27.35 13.76 22.76
CA ALA A 285 28.69 14.31 22.46
C ALA A 285 29.09 15.40 23.44
N VAL A 286 28.18 16.29 23.83
CA VAL A 286 28.40 17.33 24.82
C VAL A 286 28.68 16.71 26.20
N VAL A 287 27.87 15.74 26.63
CA VAL A 287 28.11 15.02 27.91
C VAL A 287 29.49 14.35 27.90
N GLN A 288 29.85 13.68 26.79
CA GLN A 288 31.18 13.09 26.64
C GLN A 288 32.31 14.14 26.75
N ALA A 289 32.14 15.30 26.10
CA ALA A 289 33.11 16.39 26.14
C ALA A 289 33.28 16.96 27.56
N VAL A 290 32.18 17.15 28.30
CA VAL A 290 32.22 17.61 29.71
C VAL A 290 32.93 16.60 30.58
N LEU A 291 32.61 15.31 30.48
CA LEU A 291 33.24 14.23 31.23
C LEU A 291 34.78 14.12 30.91
N MET A 292 35.16 14.37 29.64
CA MET A 292 36.57 14.44 29.26
C MET A 292 37.26 15.66 29.84
N ASN A 293 36.59 16.79 29.95
CA ASN A 293 37.11 18.01 30.53
C ASN A 293 37.40 17.83 32.04
N GLU A 294 36.54 17.15 32.78
CA GLU A 294 36.76 16.83 34.21
C GLU A 294 38.01 15.95 34.43
N ARG A 295 38.35 15.10 33.45
CA ARG A 295 39.55 14.25 33.52
C ARG A 295 40.85 14.91 33.07
N ARG A 296 40.83 16.20 32.74
CA ARG A 296 42.06 16.89 32.28
C ARG A 296 43.23 16.78 33.28
N GLY A 297 42.95 16.75 34.60
CA GLY A 297 43.94 16.52 35.63
C GLY A 297 44.60 15.16 35.53
N GLU A 298 43.84 14.08 35.36
CA GLU A 298 44.35 12.72 35.19
C GLU A 298 45.18 12.57 33.90
N LEU A 299 44.70 13.17 32.80
CA LEU A 299 45.41 13.20 31.52
C LEU A 299 46.75 13.98 31.60
N GLY A 300 46.80 15.01 32.44
CA GLY A 300 48.02 15.75 32.76
C GLY A 300 49.07 14.86 33.39
N VAL A 301 48.70 14.02 34.35
CA VAL A 301 49.58 13.05 35.00
C VAL A 301 50.18 12.06 34.00
N TRP A 302 49.37 11.54 33.06
CA TRP A 302 49.83 10.61 32.01
C TRP A 302 50.87 11.26 31.09
N ARG A 303 50.71 12.55 30.78
CA ARG A 303 51.70 13.32 30.00
C ARG A 303 53.00 13.53 30.75
N VAL A 304 52.95 13.80 32.04
CA VAL A 304 54.12 13.95 32.88
C VAL A 304 54.93 12.63 32.97
N VAL A 305 54.27 11.48 32.97
CA VAL A 305 54.85 10.13 32.95
C VAL A 305 55.37 9.73 31.56
N GLY A 306 55.23 10.60 30.54
CA GLY A 306 55.79 10.38 29.19
C GLY A 306 54.87 9.75 28.17
N ALA A 307 53.58 9.67 28.42
CA ALA A 307 52.61 9.16 27.43
C ALA A 307 52.45 10.14 26.26
N SER A 308 52.61 9.64 25.03
CA SER A 308 52.41 10.46 23.84
C SER A 308 50.93 10.85 23.64
N PRO A 309 50.63 12.02 23.04
CA PRO A 309 49.27 12.44 22.77
C PRO A 309 48.48 11.42 21.95
N ALA A 310 49.15 10.72 21.02
CA ALA A 310 48.55 9.68 20.20
C ALA A 310 48.17 8.42 21.01
N LEU A 311 48.93 8.07 22.04
CA LEU A 311 48.62 6.96 22.94
C LEU A 311 47.38 7.27 23.79
N VAL A 312 47.31 8.50 24.32
CA VAL A 312 46.18 8.99 25.10
C VAL A 312 44.90 9.01 24.26
N ALA A 313 44.97 9.52 23.02
CA ALA A 313 43.86 9.55 22.11
C ALA A 313 43.33 8.12 21.74
N ARG A 314 44.26 7.17 21.48
CA ARG A 314 43.90 5.77 21.23
C ARG A 314 43.26 5.08 22.43
N LEU A 315 43.74 5.38 23.63
CA LEU A 315 43.17 4.84 24.87
C LEU A 315 41.74 5.35 25.05
N MET A 316 41.51 6.65 24.86
CA MET A 316 40.21 7.28 24.93
C MET A 316 39.24 6.75 23.87
N ALA A 317 39.70 6.62 22.62
CA ALA A 317 38.89 6.04 21.54
C ALA A 317 38.49 4.58 21.83
N ARG A 318 39.36 3.77 22.42
CA ARG A 318 39.04 2.40 22.81
C ARG A 318 38.12 2.33 24.02
N GLU A 319 38.28 3.24 25.00
CA GLU A 319 37.32 3.34 26.12
C GLU A 319 35.93 3.70 25.60
N ALA A 320 35.81 4.65 24.69
CA ALA A 320 34.55 5.00 24.03
C ALA A 320 33.96 3.80 23.26
N LEU A 321 34.78 3.08 22.47
CA LEU A 321 34.36 1.89 21.71
C LEU A 321 33.95 0.68 22.57
N LEU A 322 34.41 0.59 23.81
CA LEU A 322 34.00 -0.47 24.74
C LEU A 322 32.69 -0.14 25.47
N VAL A 323 32.28 1.11 25.46
CA VAL A 323 31.06 1.61 26.07
C VAL A 323 29.93 1.75 25.04
N HIS A 324 30.30 1.91 23.77
CA HIS A 324 29.39 1.93 22.60
C HIS A 324 29.31 0.58 21.91
#